data_041b891335225467eebe5cd88a29466e
#
_entry.id   041b891335225467eebe5cd88a29466e
#
_cell.length_a   1.000
_cell.length_b   1.000
_cell.length_c   1.000
_cell.angle_alpha   90.00
_cell.angle_beta   90.00
_cell.angle_gamma   90.00
#
_symmetry.space_group_name_H-M   'P 1'
#
loop_
_entity.id
_entity.type
_entity.pdbx_description
1 polymer ?
#
loop_
_entity_poly.entity_id
_entity_poly.type
_entity_poly.pdbx_seq_one_letter_code
_entity_poly.pdbx_strand_id
1 'polypeptide(L)'
;MGGGHGKILSEILKENAGQRGVLFDLPHAFEGGKNTIAQAGLADRCEVVSGDFFVSVPAGADLYLLSRVIHDWDDEKTVAILKVVRAATAPHGRLILLETMLRPDGNTVHPLLSDLNMLLITGGCERTEEEYRALYRAAGFELTRTVATKSPTGTTVIEGRPLVLG
;
A
#
# COMPACT_ATOMS: atom_id res chain seq x y z
N MET A 1 1.05 4.54 -3.60
CA MET A 1 1.97 5.27 -2.71
C MET A 1 3.11 4.34 -2.37
N GLY A 2 4.35 4.87 -2.30
CA GLY A 2 5.51 4.01 -2.32
C GLY A 2 5.52 3.15 -3.60
N GLY A 3 5.10 3.75 -4.71
CA GLY A 3 4.81 3.03 -5.95
C GLY A 3 6.06 2.69 -6.77
N GLY A 4 7.22 3.12 -6.33
CA GLY A 4 8.48 2.91 -7.02
C GLY A 4 8.39 3.35 -8.47
N HIS A 5 8.72 2.46 -9.38
CA HIS A 5 8.61 2.73 -10.82
C HIS A 5 7.20 2.59 -11.39
N GLY A 6 6.15 2.36 -10.58
CA GLY A 6 4.76 2.37 -11.03
C GLY A 6 4.27 1.12 -11.76
N LYS A 7 5.00 0.00 -11.69
CA LYS A 7 4.65 -1.23 -12.42
C LYS A 7 3.25 -1.77 -12.07
N ILE A 8 2.92 -1.84 -10.78
CA ILE A 8 1.60 -2.34 -10.32
C ILE A 8 0.49 -1.39 -10.79
N LEU A 9 0.68 -0.08 -10.62
CA LEU A 9 -0.31 0.91 -11.04
C LEU A 9 -0.52 0.86 -12.56
N SER A 10 0.55 0.69 -13.34
CA SER A 10 0.45 0.57 -14.79
C SER A 10 -0.43 -0.62 -15.22
N GLU A 11 -0.24 -1.79 -14.60
CA GLU A 11 -1.06 -2.97 -14.91
C GLU A 11 -2.52 -2.75 -14.50
N ILE A 12 -2.78 -2.16 -13.33
CA ILE A 12 -4.14 -1.82 -12.90
C ILE A 12 -4.81 -0.88 -13.92
N LEU A 13 -4.12 0.16 -14.38
CA LEU A 13 -4.68 1.13 -15.31
C LEU A 13 -4.87 0.56 -16.72
N LYS A 14 -4.04 -0.37 -17.17
CA LYS A 14 -4.24 -1.08 -18.44
C LYS A 14 -5.52 -1.91 -18.43
N GLU A 15 -5.76 -2.66 -17.37
CA GLU A 15 -6.95 -3.48 -17.22
C GLU A 15 -8.23 -2.66 -16.95
N ASN A 16 -8.09 -1.39 -16.57
CA ASN A 16 -9.22 -0.53 -16.19
C ASN A 16 -9.17 0.80 -16.95
N ALA A 17 -9.60 0.80 -18.22
CA ALA A 17 -9.48 1.92 -19.14
C ALA A 17 -10.15 3.23 -18.67
N GLY A 18 -11.20 3.14 -17.86
CA GLY A 18 -11.93 4.30 -17.30
C GLY A 18 -11.28 4.92 -16.06
N GLN A 19 -10.23 4.32 -15.51
CA GLN A 19 -9.61 4.80 -14.29
C GLN A 19 -8.43 5.74 -14.55
N ARG A 20 -8.21 6.67 -13.63
CA ARG A 20 -7.03 7.54 -13.56
C ARG A 20 -6.20 7.17 -12.35
N GLY A 21 -4.91 7.44 -12.38
CA GLY A 21 -4.00 7.13 -11.29
C GLY A 21 -3.07 8.28 -10.93
N VAL A 22 -2.58 8.24 -9.70
CA VAL A 22 -1.47 9.07 -9.24
C VAL A 22 -0.39 8.14 -8.71
N LEU A 23 0.77 8.13 -9.36
CA LEU A 23 1.96 7.47 -8.86
C LEU A 23 2.68 8.41 -7.91
N PHE A 24 2.78 8.03 -6.64
CA PHE A 24 3.37 8.87 -5.60
C PHE A 24 4.54 8.14 -4.93
N ASP A 25 5.71 8.77 -4.92
CA ASP A 25 6.92 8.26 -4.27
C ASP A 25 7.91 9.41 -3.98
N LEU A 26 9.02 9.09 -3.33
CA LEU A 26 10.11 10.03 -3.08
C LEU A 26 10.75 10.52 -4.40
N PRO A 27 11.38 11.71 -4.41
CA PRO A 27 11.94 12.31 -5.63
C PRO A 27 12.90 11.41 -6.42
N HIS A 28 13.63 10.50 -5.76
CA HIS A 28 14.55 9.59 -6.44
C HIS A 28 13.86 8.57 -7.35
N ALA A 29 12.58 8.23 -7.10
CA ALA A 29 11.81 7.31 -7.92
C ALA A 29 11.04 8.00 -9.06
N PHE A 30 10.96 9.34 -9.06
CA PHE A 30 10.13 10.14 -9.96
C PHE A 30 10.40 9.87 -11.44
N GLU A 31 11.67 9.99 -11.88
CA GLU A 31 12.03 9.81 -13.29
C GLU A 31 11.78 8.37 -13.78
N GLY A 32 12.10 7.37 -12.94
CA GLY A 32 11.82 5.97 -13.24
C GLY A 32 10.33 5.70 -13.39
N GLY A 33 9.52 6.27 -12.51
CA GLY A 33 8.07 6.19 -12.55
C GLY A 33 7.49 6.83 -13.81
N LYS A 34 7.93 8.06 -14.13
CA LYS A 34 7.50 8.80 -15.32
C LYS A 34 7.81 8.04 -16.61
N ASN A 35 9.01 7.47 -16.71
CA ASN A 35 9.40 6.67 -17.87
C ASN A 35 8.53 5.41 -18.03
N THR A 36 8.25 4.69 -16.92
CA THR A 36 7.40 3.50 -16.96
C THR A 36 5.97 3.82 -17.39
N ILE A 37 5.38 4.89 -16.83
CA ILE A 37 4.04 5.34 -17.19
C ILE A 37 3.96 5.76 -18.66
N ALA A 38 4.95 6.49 -19.18
CA ALA A 38 5.02 6.90 -20.57
C ALA A 38 5.17 5.69 -21.52
N GLN A 39 6.06 4.73 -21.22
CA GLN A 39 6.25 3.51 -21.99
C GLN A 39 5.00 2.61 -21.99
N ALA A 40 4.20 2.66 -20.93
CA ALA A 40 2.93 1.97 -20.87
C ALA A 40 1.79 2.65 -21.63
N GLY A 41 2.02 3.85 -22.21
CA GLY A 41 0.99 4.63 -22.91
C GLY A 41 -0.07 5.22 -21.96
N LEU A 42 0.30 5.51 -20.71
CA LEU A 42 -0.64 5.92 -19.66
C LEU A 42 -0.44 7.39 -19.20
N ALA A 43 0.39 8.16 -19.91
CA ALA A 43 0.75 9.53 -19.51
C ALA A 43 -0.45 10.50 -19.44
N ASP A 44 -1.51 10.25 -20.20
CA ASP A 44 -2.76 11.02 -20.20
C ASP A 44 -3.70 10.66 -19.02
N ARG A 45 -3.48 9.50 -18.38
CA ARG A 45 -4.33 8.97 -17.31
C ARG A 45 -3.61 8.74 -15.98
N CYS A 46 -2.28 8.90 -15.94
CA CYS A 46 -1.50 8.68 -14.74
C CYS A 46 -0.56 9.86 -14.49
N GLU A 47 -0.81 10.61 -13.44
CA GLU A 47 0.08 11.64 -12.93
C GLU A 47 1.17 11.02 -12.09
N VAL A 48 2.41 11.57 -12.17
CA VAL A 48 3.51 11.19 -11.30
C VAL A 48 3.82 12.36 -10.37
N VAL A 49 3.73 12.13 -9.07
CA VAL A 49 3.91 13.14 -8.03
C VAL A 49 4.99 12.68 -7.06
N SER A 50 5.94 13.55 -6.75
CA SER A 50 6.96 13.27 -5.74
C SER A 50 6.58 13.89 -4.39
N GLY A 51 6.88 13.16 -3.29
CA GLY A 51 6.66 13.64 -1.94
C GLY A 51 6.96 12.56 -0.90
N ASP A 52 6.78 12.92 0.36
CA ASP A 52 7.00 12.04 1.49
C ASP A 52 5.65 11.68 2.15
N PHE A 53 5.32 10.40 2.20
CA PHE A 53 4.08 9.92 2.80
C PHE A 53 4.03 10.07 4.33
N PHE A 54 5.13 10.38 4.98
CA PHE A 54 5.12 10.79 6.39
C PHE A 54 4.63 12.22 6.59
N VAL A 55 4.66 13.03 5.54
CA VAL A 55 4.26 14.45 5.59
C VAL A 55 2.87 14.65 5.01
N SER A 56 2.67 14.22 3.78
CA SER A 56 1.39 14.36 3.07
C SER A 56 1.31 13.41 1.88
N VAL A 57 0.08 13.16 1.42
CA VAL A 57 -0.19 12.40 0.20
C VAL A 57 -1.22 13.12 -0.64
N PRO A 58 -1.26 12.93 -1.97
CA PRO A 58 -2.29 13.50 -2.83
C PRO A 58 -3.69 13.13 -2.32
N ALA A 59 -4.56 14.13 -2.13
CA ALA A 59 -5.91 13.95 -1.64
C ALA A 59 -6.92 13.70 -2.77
N GLY A 60 -8.12 13.22 -2.41
CA GLY A 60 -9.26 13.12 -3.33
C GLY A 60 -9.28 11.85 -4.19
N ALA A 61 -8.45 10.87 -3.90
CA ALA A 61 -8.54 9.56 -4.54
C ALA A 61 -9.62 8.69 -3.88
N ASP A 62 -10.32 7.90 -4.70
CA ASP A 62 -11.29 6.91 -4.23
C ASP A 62 -10.59 5.67 -3.63
N LEU A 63 -9.33 5.44 -4.03
CA LEU A 63 -8.53 4.30 -3.60
C LEU A 63 -7.07 4.70 -3.35
N TYR A 64 -6.58 4.40 -2.16
CA TYR A 64 -5.17 4.45 -1.81
C TYR A 64 -4.60 3.05 -1.78
N LEU A 65 -3.51 2.84 -2.52
CA LEU A 65 -2.82 1.56 -2.62
C LEU A 65 -1.37 1.70 -2.15
N LEU A 66 -0.98 0.88 -1.18
CA LEU A 66 0.42 0.68 -0.77
C LEU A 66 0.77 -0.78 -1.01
N SER A 67 1.90 -1.04 -1.65
CA SER A 67 2.34 -2.39 -1.94
C SER A 67 3.78 -2.58 -1.46
N ARG A 68 3.96 -3.48 -0.52
CA ARG A 68 5.27 -3.76 0.09
C ARG A 68 5.94 -2.48 0.63
N VAL A 69 5.18 -1.74 1.43
CA VAL A 69 5.60 -0.49 2.06
C VAL A 69 5.53 -0.60 3.58
N ILE A 70 4.42 -1.11 4.08
CA ILE A 70 4.13 -1.12 5.53
C ILE A 70 5.05 -2.08 6.28
N HIS A 71 5.46 -3.16 5.65
CA HIS A 71 6.38 -4.13 6.24
C HIS A 71 7.80 -3.56 6.48
N ASP A 72 8.18 -2.46 5.85
CA ASP A 72 9.47 -1.81 6.09
C ASP A 72 9.53 -1.02 7.42
N TRP A 73 8.39 -0.85 8.10
CA TRP A 73 8.25 0.05 9.23
C TRP A 73 7.73 -0.67 10.48
N ASP A 74 8.15 -0.18 11.65
CA ASP A 74 7.54 -0.53 12.94
C ASP A 74 6.08 -0.06 13.03
N ASP A 75 5.37 -0.46 14.08
CA ASP A 75 3.94 -0.15 14.24
C ASP A 75 3.68 1.34 14.42
N GLU A 76 4.56 2.07 15.13
CA GLU A 76 4.40 3.51 15.34
C GLU A 76 4.46 4.28 14.01
N LYS A 77 5.48 4.01 13.20
CA LYS A 77 5.65 4.61 11.88
C LYS A 77 4.55 4.18 10.91
N THR A 78 4.17 2.91 10.96
CA THR A 78 3.04 2.40 10.17
C THR A 78 1.76 3.16 10.48
N VAL A 79 1.42 3.34 11.75
CA VAL A 79 0.23 4.11 12.15
C VAL A 79 0.36 5.57 11.72
N ALA A 80 1.54 6.17 11.78
CA ALA A 80 1.76 7.54 11.30
C ALA A 80 1.49 7.66 9.78
N ILE A 81 2.03 6.76 8.97
CA ILE A 81 1.77 6.71 7.52
C ILE A 81 0.26 6.57 7.25
N LEU A 82 -0.38 5.60 7.89
CA LEU A 82 -1.80 5.33 7.67
C LEU A 82 -2.70 6.49 8.12
N LYS A 83 -2.32 7.26 9.16
CA LYS A 83 -3.03 8.48 9.58
C LYS A 83 -2.93 9.59 8.52
N VAL A 84 -1.77 9.77 7.88
CA VAL A 84 -1.62 10.70 6.76
C VAL A 84 -2.52 10.29 5.59
N VAL A 85 -2.55 9.01 5.25
CA VAL A 85 -3.46 8.47 4.24
C VAL A 85 -4.92 8.70 4.64
N ARG A 86 -5.26 8.47 5.92
CA ARG A 86 -6.63 8.66 6.43
C ARG A 86 -7.10 10.10 6.28
N ALA A 87 -6.23 11.07 6.55
CA ALA A 87 -6.55 12.49 6.42
C ALA A 87 -6.84 12.89 4.96
N ALA A 88 -6.21 12.23 3.98
CA ALA A 88 -6.42 12.47 2.56
C ALA A 88 -7.60 11.68 1.98
N THR A 89 -8.07 10.63 2.67
CA THR A 89 -9.11 9.71 2.18
C THR A 89 -10.51 10.28 2.44
N ALA A 90 -11.31 10.38 1.39
CA ALA A 90 -12.73 10.76 1.49
C ALA A 90 -13.54 9.70 2.28
N PRO A 91 -14.71 10.05 2.85
CA PRO A 91 -15.53 9.12 3.64
C PRO A 91 -15.89 7.80 2.92
N HIS A 92 -16.03 7.84 1.60
CA HIS A 92 -16.35 6.68 0.75
C HIS A 92 -15.10 6.00 0.18
N GLY A 93 -13.92 6.56 0.42
CA GLY A 93 -12.66 6.03 -0.11
C GLY A 93 -12.27 4.69 0.49
N ARG A 94 -11.28 4.06 -0.12
CA ARG A 94 -10.74 2.76 0.29
C ARG A 94 -9.24 2.85 0.48
N LEU A 95 -8.74 2.02 1.40
CA LEU A 95 -7.32 1.74 1.57
C LEU A 95 -7.07 0.26 1.24
N ILE A 96 -6.09 -0.01 0.39
CA ILE A 96 -5.61 -1.37 0.11
C ILE A 96 -4.12 -1.44 0.43
N LEU A 97 -3.75 -2.42 1.22
CA LEU A 97 -2.37 -2.85 1.37
C LEU A 97 -2.18 -4.17 0.61
N LEU A 98 -1.05 -4.30 -0.08
CA LEU A 98 -0.59 -5.55 -0.69
C LEU A 98 0.68 -5.97 0.05
N GLU A 99 0.53 -6.88 1.00
CA GLU A 99 1.62 -7.29 1.90
C GLU A 99 1.68 -8.81 2.05
N THR A 100 2.82 -9.32 2.45
CA THR A 100 2.93 -10.70 2.93
C THR A 100 2.22 -10.79 4.27
N MET A 101 1.35 -11.80 4.43
CA MET A 101 0.62 -11.97 5.69
C MET A 101 1.04 -13.25 6.39
N LEU A 102 1.39 -13.13 7.66
CA LEU A 102 1.63 -14.26 8.54
C LEU A 102 0.32 -14.92 8.94
N ARG A 103 0.31 -16.25 9.03
CA ARG A 103 -0.88 -17.04 9.39
C ARG A 103 -0.61 -17.82 10.69
N PRO A 104 -1.50 -17.72 11.69
CA PRO A 104 -1.32 -18.44 12.95
C PRO A 104 -1.36 -19.96 12.80
N ASP A 105 -2.11 -20.47 11.81
CA ASP A 105 -2.33 -21.89 11.51
C ASP A 105 -1.20 -22.54 10.69
N GLY A 106 -0.18 -21.80 10.38
CA GLY A 106 1.00 -22.25 9.66
C GLY A 106 1.35 -21.40 8.45
N ASN A 107 2.63 -21.12 8.33
CA ASN A 107 3.19 -20.39 7.21
C ASN A 107 4.07 -21.32 6.37
N THR A 108 4.09 -21.08 5.06
CA THR A 108 5.17 -21.59 4.23
C THR A 108 6.48 -20.91 4.63
N VAL A 109 7.60 -21.48 4.22
CA VAL A 109 8.94 -20.95 4.55
C VAL A 109 9.11 -19.49 4.10
N HIS A 110 8.52 -19.11 2.96
CA HIS A 110 8.71 -17.78 2.39
C HIS A 110 8.24 -16.63 3.29
N PRO A 111 7.01 -16.59 3.84
CA PRO A 111 6.59 -15.54 4.74
C PRO A 111 7.48 -15.40 5.99
N LEU A 112 7.96 -16.50 6.56
CA LEU A 112 8.84 -16.49 7.72
C LEU A 112 10.23 -15.92 7.38
N LEU A 113 10.79 -16.28 6.21
CA LEU A 113 12.04 -15.68 5.74
C LEU A 113 11.87 -14.20 5.38
N SER A 114 10.72 -13.82 4.83
CA SER A 114 10.41 -12.40 4.55
C SER A 114 10.40 -11.60 5.85
N ASP A 115 9.74 -12.09 6.89
CA ASP A 115 9.69 -11.44 8.19
C ASP A 115 11.10 -11.24 8.80
N LEU A 116 11.92 -12.28 8.79
CA LEU A 116 13.30 -12.18 9.23
C LEU A 116 14.12 -11.17 8.41
N ASN A 117 13.91 -11.13 7.10
CA ASN A 117 14.57 -10.15 6.23
C ASN A 117 14.15 -8.71 6.54
N MET A 118 12.84 -8.47 6.77
CA MET A 118 12.36 -7.13 7.14
C MET A 118 13.00 -6.67 8.45
N LEU A 119 13.05 -7.54 9.46
CA LEU A 119 13.71 -7.23 10.72
C LEU A 119 15.19 -6.85 10.53
N LEU A 120 15.93 -7.58 9.68
CA LEU A 120 17.37 -7.36 9.50
C LEU A 120 17.70 -6.16 8.60
N ILE A 121 16.87 -5.85 7.61
CA ILE A 121 17.18 -4.86 6.57
C ILE A 121 16.59 -3.50 6.92
N THR A 122 15.33 -3.47 7.37
CA THR A 122 14.57 -2.23 7.58
C THR A 122 14.21 -1.98 9.04
N GLY A 123 14.27 -3.00 9.89
CA GLY A 123 13.73 -2.97 11.25
C GLY A 123 12.21 -3.10 11.31
N GLY A 124 11.58 -3.44 10.19
CA GLY A 124 10.15 -3.71 10.09
C GLY A 124 9.79 -5.17 10.32
N CYS A 125 8.58 -5.57 9.96
CA CYS A 125 8.09 -6.94 10.12
C CYS A 125 6.92 -7.26 9.19
N GLU A 126 6.75 -8.54 8.88
CA GLU A 126 5.49 -9.04 8.35
C GLU A 126 4.50 -9.24 9.50
N ARG A 127 3.21 -9.20 9.20
CA ARG A 127 2.17 -9.15 10.24
C ARG A 127 1.04 -10.14 9.96
N THR A 128 0.37 -10.55 11.03
CA THR A 128 -0.89 -11.30 10.99
C THR A 128 -2.08 -10.41 10.65
N GLU A 129 -3.22 -11.00 10.31
CA GLU A 129 -4.45 -10.23 10.08
C GLU A 129 -4.88 -9.43 11.31
N GLU A 130 -4.72 -9.99 12.51
CA GLU A 130 -5.09 -9.31 13.76
C GLU A 130 -4.25 -8.06 14.00
N GLU A 131 -2.95 -8.14 13.76
CA GLU A 131 -2.04 -6.99 13.85
C GLU A 131 -2.39 -5.92 12.80
N TYR A 132 -2.65 -6.29 11.55
CA TYR A 132 -3.16 -5.32 10.54
C TYR A 132 -4.47 -4.69 10.97
N ARG A 133 -5.38 -5.45 11.56
CA ARG A 133 -6.65 -4.94 12.08
C ARG A 133 -6.45 -3.90 13.18
N ALA A 134 -5.48 -4.13 14.07
CA ALA A 134 -5.11 -3.18 15.11
C ALA A 134 -4.52 -1.88 14.52
N LEU A 135 -3.60 -1.98 13.55
CA LEU A 135 -3.00 -0.84 12.86
C LEU A 135 -4.03 0.00 12.11
N TYR A 136 -4.93 -0.65 11.35
CA TYR A 136 -6.01 0.03 10.65
C TYR A 136 -6.87 0.84 11.62
N ARG A 137 -7.30 0.22 12.73
CA ARG A 137 -8.14 0.87 13.75
C ARG A 137 -7.41 2.05 14.40
N ALA A 138 -6.13 1.89 14.75
CA ALA A 138 -5.32 2.95 15.35
C ALA A 138 -5.13 4.15 14.41
N ALA A 139 -5.22 3.92 13.10
CA ALA A 139 -5.13 4.95 12.07
C ALA A 139 -6.49 5.52 11.62
N GLY A 140 -7.62 5.07 12.18
CA GLY A 140 -8.95 5.54 11.80
C GLY A 140 -9.56 4.85 10.59
N PHE A 141 -9.13 3.62 10.32
CA PHE A 141 -9.74 2.72 9.32
C PHE A 141 -10.35 1.49 9.98
N GLU A 142 -11.31 0.87 9.32
CA GLU A 142 -11.80 -0.47 9.60
C GLU A 142 -11.25 -1.42 8.54
N LEU A 143 -10.57 -2.49 8.95
CA LEU A 143 -10.22 -3.58 8.05
C LEU A 143 -11.48 -4.36 7.71
N THR A 144 -11.88 -4.37 6.44
CA THR A 144 -13.15 -4.93 5.96
C THR A 144 -12.98 -6.32 5.37
N ARG A 145 -11.83 -6.59 4.74
CA ARG A 145 -11.61 -7.86 4.03
C ARG A 145 -10.13 -8.14 3.84
N THR A 146 -9.78 -9.42 3.89
CA THR A 146 -8.49 -9.95 3.42
C THR A 146 -8.72 -10.96 2.31
N VAL A 147 -7.87 -10.93 1.26
CA VAL A 147 -7.93 -11.87 0.15
C VAL A 147 -6.52 -12.36 -0.16
N ALA A 148 -6.25 -13.63 0.13
CA ALA A 148 -5.00 -14.25 -0.26
C ALA A 148 -4.90 -14.31 -1.79
N THR A 149 -3.77 -13.89 -2.33
CA THR A 149 -3.50 -14.04 -3.76
C THR A 149 -2.91 -15.41 -4.06
N LYS A 150 -2.78 -15.75 -5.35
CA LYS A 150 -2.07 -16.96 -5.80
C LYS A 150 -0.55 -16.79 -5.80
N SER A 151 -0.05 -15.69 -5.25
CA SER A 151 1.40 -15.44 -5.17
C SER A 151 2.08 -16.46 -4.26
N PRO A 152 3.18 -17.07 -4.71
CA PRO A 152 3.96 -17.97 -3.87
C PRO A 152 4.62 -17.27 -2.67
N THR A 153 4.65 -15.94 -2.70
CA THR A 153 5.22 -15.11 -1.62
C THR A 153 4.26 -14.84 -0.47
N GLY A 154 3.03 -15.37 -0.51
CA GLY A 154 2.03 -15.13 0.53
C GLY A 154 1.38 -13.76 0.48
N THR A 155 1.54 -13.01 -0.64
CA THR A 155 0.94 -11.69 -0.78
C THR A 155 -0.58 -11.76 -0.62
N THR A 156 -1.09 -10.88 0.22
CA THR A 156 -2.51 -10.76 0.54
C THR A 156 -2.98 -9.34 0.24
N VAL A 157 -4.17 -9.22 -0.31
CA VAL A 157 -4.88 -7.93 -0.44
C VAL A 157 -5.59 -7.66 0.88
N ILE A 158 -5.32 -6.55 1.52
CA ILE A 158 -5.87 -6.14 2.81
C ILE A 158 -6.65 -4.86 2.57
N GLU A 159 -7.98 -4.95 2.58
CA GLU A 159 -8.87 -3.83 2.28
C GLU A 159 -9.43 -3.21 3.55
N GLY A 160 -9.49 -1.89 3.58
CA GLY A 160 -10.14 -1.13 4.63
C GLY A 160 -10.87 0.10 4.14
N ARG A 161 -11.73 0.62 5.00
CA ARG A 161 -12.48 1.87 4.80
C ARG A 161 -12.31 2.80 5.98
N PRO A 162 -12.48 4.12 5.79
CA PRO A 162 -12.54 5.06 6.89
C PRO A 162 -13.54 4.63 7.96
N LEU A 163 -13.14 4.71 9.24
CA LEU A 163 -14.10 4.59 10.34
C LEU A 163 -15.06 5.79 10.28
N VAL A 164 -16.35 5.52 10.33
CA VAL A 164 -17.37 6.53 10.53
C VAL A 164 -17.46 6.75 12.05
N LEU A 165 -16.97 7.90 12.50
CA LEU A 165 -17.21 8.33 13.88
C LEU A 165 -18.69 8.70 13.97
N GLY A 166 -19.46 7.88 14.69
CA GLY A 166 -20.86 8.15 14.99
C GLY A 166 -21.03 9.34 15.95
#